data_f82bb625f9b13b39dc26c740af3dcd8e
#
_entry.id   f82bb625f9b13b39dc26c740af3dcd8e
#
_cell.length_a   1.000
_cell.length_b   1.000
_cell.length_c   1.000
_cell.angle_alpha   90.00
_cell.angle_beta   90.00
_cell.angle_gamma   90.00
#
_symmetry.space_group_name_H-M   'P 1'
#
loop_
_entity.id
_entity.type
_entity.pdbx_description
1 polymer ?
#
loop_
_entity_poly.entity_id
_entity_poly.type
_entity_poly.pdbx_seq_one_letter_code
_entity_poly.pdbx_strand_id
1 'polypeptide(L)'
;MCSLFALVAVAALAQSRAERIIAEIRNPKSKYVVVIAHRSDWRHYPENSLAAMEGAIKMGVDMVEIDVQRTKDGVLVCCHDKTVDRTTTGTGKVSELTADYISTLKLKTKEGVTEYGMPTLAQALDLCRDRVLINIDKGMNYYNQIQKMLAERNMVEQVVIKSSKKPTTVAKYLDKHSQNMLYMPIINYTARKWEVHSPLFESYLASDIPSIAYEICWDGTLKGERKIFNRVIKSGAKLWVNTLWDSLCGGKEHSFADNHALNGNEDKIYGKLLKYGVTMIQSDRPQLLLDYLESKGRHTLP
;
A
#
# COMPACT_ATOMS: atom_id res chain seq x y z
N MET A 1 -46.36 -41.17 -2.74
CA MET A 1 -45.62 -40.05 -3.34
C MET A 1 -44.63 -39.54 -2.29
N CYS A 2 -43.39 -39.97 -2.33
CA CYS A 2 -42.37 -39.45 -1.42
C CYS A 2 -41.63 -38.34 -2.16
N SER A 3 -41.76 -37.10 -1.68
CA SER A 3 -41.00 -35.96 -2.19
C SER A 3 -39.61 -35.98 -1.57
N LEU A 4 -38.60 -36.23 -2.40
CA LEU A 4 -37.20 -36.09 -2.06
C LEU A 4 -36.83 -34.60 -2.04
N PHE A 5 -36.67 -33.98 -0.87
CA PHE A 5 -36.04 -32.68 -0.73
C PHE A 5 -34.54 -32.87 -0.83
N ALA A 6 -33.94 -32.50 -1.97
CA ALA A 6 -32.52 -32.39 -2.10
C ALA A 6 -32.03 -31.15 -1.33
N LEU A 7 -31.38 -31.36 -0.19
CA LEU A 7 -30.64 -30.32 0.53
C LEU A 7 -29.39 -29.98 -0.29
N VAL A 8 -29.41 -28.86 -1.01
CA VAL A 8 -28.20 -28.30 -1.60
C VAL A 8 -27.42 -27.64 -0.46
N ALA A 9 -26.42 -28.30 0.06
CA ALA A 9 -25.46 -27.71 0.95
C ALA A 9 -24.60 -26.73 0.13
N VAL A 10 -24.90 -25.45 0.20
CA VAL A 10 -23.99 -24.41 -0.26
C VAL A 10 -22.82 -24.40 0.73
N ALA A 11 -21.72 -25.04 0.36
CA ALA A 11 -20.47 -24.88 1.09
C ALA A 11 -20.10 -23.40 1.07
N ALA A 12 -20.21 -22.71 2.20
CA ALA A 12 -19.69 -21.37 2.35
C ALA A 12 -18.18 -21.47 2.11
N LEU A 13 -17.70 -20.96 0.96
CA LEU A 13 -16.27 -20.85 0.70
C LEU A 13 -15.67 -19.99 1.81
N ALA A 14 -14.66 -20.53 2.50
CA ALA A 14 -13.95 -19.77 3.52
C ALA A 14 -13.35 -18.50 2.87
N GLN A 15 -13.56 -17.35 3.52
CA GLN A 15 -13.00 -16.08 3.05
C GLN A 15 -11.47 -16.18 2.91
N SER A 16 -10.94 -15.69 1.80
CA SER A 16 -9.51 -15.57 1.60
C SER A 16 -8.87 -14.62 2.65
N ARG A 17 -7.57 -14.70 2.84
CA ARG A 17 -6.88 -13.77 3.74
C ARG A 17 -7.06 -12.31 3.28
N ALA A 18 -6.99 -12.06 1.99
CA ALA A 18 -7.21 -10.72 1.42
C ALA A 18 -8.62 -10.19 1.75
N GLU A 19 -9.68 -10.99 1.62
CA GLU A 19 -11.05 -10.59 1.96
C GLU A 19 -11.21 -10.26 3.44
N ARG A 20 -10.59 -11.02 4.34
CA ARG A 20 -10.60 -10.71 5.78
C ARG A 20 -9.92 -9.38 6.09
N ILE A 21 -8.77 -9.09 5.46
CA ILE A 21 -8.08 -7.81 5.62
C ILE A 21 -8.95 -6.65 5.10
N ILE A 22 -9.61 -6.82 3.95
CA ILE A 22 -10.54 -5.82 3.39
C ILE A 22 -11.69 -5.55 4.36
N ALA A 23 -12.24 -6.59 4.98
CA ALA A 23 -13.29 -6.44 5.97
C ALA A 23 -12.84 -5.59 7.17
N GLU A 24 -11.60 -5.78 7.66
CA GLU A 24 -11.01 -4.94 8.71
C GLU A 24 -10.80 -3.49 8.27
N ILE A 25 -10.38 -3.27 7.02
CA ILE A 25 -10.22 -1.92 6.47
C ILE A 25 -11.60 -1.23 6.37
N ARG A 26 -12.63 -1.92 5.89
CA ARG A 26 -13.99 -1.37 5.73
C ARG A 26 -14.73 -1.20 7.05
N ASN A 27 -14.30 -1.84 8.12
CA ASN A 27 -14.90 -1.70 9.44
C ASN A 27 -14.34 -0.46 10.17
N PRO A 28 -15.08 0.66 10.29
CA PRO A 28 -14.57 1.88 10.93
C PRO A 28 -14.31 1.72 12.43
N LYS A 29 -14.86 0.68 13.08
CA LYS A 29 -14.66 0.37 14.49
C LYS A 29 -13.50 -0.58 14.74
N SER A 30 -12.94 -1.18 13.68
CA SER A 30 -11.83 -2.09 13.82
C SER A 30 -10.60 -1.40 14.40
N LYS A 31 -10.00 -2.07 15.37
CA LYS A 31 -8.71 -1.68 15.97
C LYS A 31 -7.55 -2.44 15.34
N TYR A 32 -7.81 -3.31 14.39
CA TYR A 32 -6.79 -4.00 13.63
C TYR A 32 -5.88 -2.99 12.93
N VAL A 33 -4.59 -3.22 12.97
CA VAL A 33 -3.60 -2.35 12.32
C VAL A 33 -3.06 -3.09 11.10
N VAL A 34 -3.34 -2.55 9.94
CA VAL A 34 -2.87 -3.06 8.65
C VAL A 34 -1.40 -2.73 8.50
N VAL A 35 -0.57 -3.74 8.28
CA VAL A 35 0.87 -3.59 8.04
C VAL A 35 1.17 -3.63 6.55
N ILE A 36 1.79 -2.57 6.05
CA ILE A 36 2.17 -2.44 4.66
C ILE A 36 3.68 -2.50 4.51
N ALA A 37 4.19 -3.46 3.72
CA ALA A 37 5.61 -3.56 3.41
C ALA A 37 5.96 -2.68 2.21
N HIS A 38 6.72 -1.60 2.42
CA HIS A 38 7.21 -0.69 1.38
C HIS A 38 8.15 -1.43 0.42
N ARG A 39 7.83 -1.44 -0.88
CA ARG A 39 8.54 -2.23 -1.92
C ARG A 39 8.71 -3.70 -1.55
N SER A 40 7.75 -4.20 -0.75
CA SER A 40 7.75 -5.57 -0.21
C SER A 40 8.91 -5.82 0.79
N ASP A 41 9.45 -7.03 0.90
CA ASP A 41 10.55 -7.38 1.81
C ASP A 41 11.93 -7.03 1.19
N TRP A 42 12.14 -5.75 0.89
CA TRP A 42 13.36 -5.28 0.22
C TRP A 42 14.64 -5.38 1.07
N ARG A 43 14.51 -5.66 2.35
CA ARG A 43 15.68 -5.84 3.22
C ARG A 43 16.35 -7.19 3.06
N HIS A 44 15.60 -8.20 2.63
CA HIS A 44 16.11 -9.56 2.42
C HIS A 44 16.19 -9.93 0.94
N TYR A 45 15.47 -9.23 0.08
CA TYR A 45 15.39 -9.48 -1.36
C TYR A 45 15.48 -8.18 -2.16
N PRO A 46 15.73 -8.22 -3.46
CA PRO A 46 15.67 -6.99 -4.28
C PRO A 46 14.27 -6.34 -4.20
N GLU A 47 14.24 -5.01 -4.05
CA GLU A 47 12.98 -4.26 -4.01
C GLU A 47 12.09 -4.57 -5.20
N ASN A 48 10.77 -4.60 -4.98
CA ASN A 48 9.77 -4.84 -6.02
C ASN A 48 9.88 -6.21 -6.75
N SER A 49 10.69 -7.16 -6.25
CA SER A 49 10.81 -8.50 -6.82
C SER A 49 9.70 -9.44 -6.34
N LEU A 50 9.44 -10.52 -7.12
CA LEU A 50 8.52 -11.58 -6.65
C LEU A 50 9.04 -12.24 -5.36
N ALA A 51 10.35 -12.37 -5.20
CA ALA A 51 10.96 -12.92 -3.98
C ALA A 51 10.69 -12.01 -2.76
N ALA A 52 10.78 -10.69 -2.92
CA ALA A 52 10.44 -9.75 -1.87
C ALA A 52 8.94 -9.80 -1.52
N MET A 53 8.05 -9.93 -2.51
CA MET A 53 6.62 -10.08 -2.27
C MET A 53 6.31 -11.39 -1.53
N GLU A 54 6.91 -12.50 -1.94
CA GLU A 54 6.75 -13.79 -1.26
C GLU A 54 7.31 -13.76 0.17
N GLY A 55 8.45 -13.09 0.39
CA GLY A 55 9.02 -12.86 1.72
C GLY A 55 8.06 -12.08 2.62
N ALA A 56 7.51 -10.98 2.13
CA ALA A 56 6.54 -10.17 2.85
C ALA A 56 5.24 -10.96 3.17
N ILE A 57 4.74 -11.77 2.24
CA ILE A 57 3.57 -12.63 2.45
C ILE A 57 3.86 -13.67 3.56
N LYS A 58 5.01 -14.34 3.51
CA LYS A 58 5.43 -15.31 4.53
C LYS A 58 5.63 -14.68 5.91
N MET A 59 6.09 -13.44 5.94
CA MET A 59 6.21 -12.65 7.16
C MET A 59 4.85 -12.36 7.81
N GLY A 60 3.76 -12.34 7.03
CA GLY A 60 2.41 -12.12 7.51
C GLY A 60 1.91 -10.69 7.34
N VAL A 61 2.54 -9.86 6.50
CA VAL A 61 2.04 -8.51 6.20
C VAL A 61 0.66 -8.55 5.54
N ASP A 62 -0.11 -7.48 5.68
CA ASP A 62 -1.45 -7.37 5.12
C ASP A 62 -1.47 -6.81 3.71
N MET A 63 -0.47 -6.03 3.39
CA MET A 63 -0.37 -5.36 2.09
C MET A 63 1.08 -5.24 1.68
N VAL A 64 1.37 -5.55 0.43
CA VAL A 64 2.63 -5.18 -0.21
C VAL A 64 2.44 -3.88 -0.98
N GLU A 65 3.34 -2.95 -0.80
CA GLU A 65 3.41 -1.79 -1.68
C GLU A 65 4.42 -2.07 -2.78
N ILE A 66 4.06 -1.74 -4.01
CA ILE A 66 4.89 -1.91 -5.20
C ILE A 66 4.78 -0.69 -6.11
N ASP A 67 5.87 -0.40 -6.80
CA ASP A 67 5.94 0.68 -7.78
C ASP A 67 5.78 0.14 -9.20
N VAL A 68 5.17 0.92 -10.10
CA VAL A 68 5.03 0.50 -11.50
C VAL A 68 5.54 1.55 -12.48
N GLN A 69 6.16 1.05 -13.54
CA GLN A 69 6.53 1.81 -14.73
C GLN A 69 6.05 1.07 -15.98
N ARG A 70 5.90 1.79 -17.09
CA ARG A 70 5.46 1.22 -18.37
C ARG A 70 6.61 1.19 -19.37
N THR A 71 6.84 0.03 -19.96
CA THR A 71 7.85 -0.21 -20.99
C THR A 71 7.46 0.44 -22.33
N LYS A 72 8.40 0.48 -23.28
CA LYS A 72 8.19 0.99 -24.64
C LYS A 72 7.04 0.29 -25.38
N ASP A 73 6.91 -1.00 -25.18
CA ASP A 73 5.87 -1.88 -25.79
C ASP A 73 4.61 -2.00 -24.91
N GLY A 74 4.47 -1.17 -23.86
CA GLY A 74 3.22 -1.01 -23.12
C GLY A 74 3.03 -1.96 -21.94
N VAL A 75 4.00 -2.80 -21.60
CA VAL A 75 3.92 -3.71 -20.45
C VAL A 75 4.19 -2.94 -19.15
N LEU A 76 3.42 -3.19 -18.08
CA LEU A 76 3.70 -2.65 -16.76
C LEU A 76 4.67 -3.58 -16.02
N VAL A 77 5.78 -3.03 -15.54
CA VAL A 77 6.83 -3.72 -14.76
C VAL A 77 6.96 -3.11 -13.38
N CYS A 78 7.39 -3.91 -12.39
CA CYS A 78 7.57 -3.45 -11.01
C CYS A 78 8.92 -2.76 -10.87
N CYS A 79 8.92 -1.42 -10.92
CA CYS A 79 10.11 -0.59 -10.84
C CYS A 79 9.80 0.77 -10.23
N HIS A 80 10.59 1.17 -9.22
CA HIS A 80 10.42 2.49 -8.59
C HIS A 80 10.89 3.62 -9.50
N ASP A 81 12.10 3.51 -10.05
CA ASP A 81 12.75 4.57 -10.80
C ASP A 81 12.24 4.61 -12.25
N LYS A 82 12.40 5.74 -12.90
CA LYS A 82 12.11 5.86 -14.34
C LYS A 82 13.13 5.12 -15.20
N THR A 83 14.27 4.72 -14.63
CA THR A 83 15.34 4.00 -15.29
C THR A 83 15.61 2.68 -14.57
N VAL A 84 16.22 1.72 -15.26
CA VAL A 84 16.57 0.41 -14.70
C VAL A 84 17.94 0.39 -14.01
N ASP A 85 18.70 1.47 -14.08
CA ASP A 85 20.15 1.57 -13.77
C ASP A 85 20.47 1.21 -12.32
N ARG A 86 19.70 1.71 -11.36
CA ARG A 86 19.97 1.52 -9.93
C ARG A 86 19.72 0.09 -9.49
N THR A 87 18.62 -0.49 -9.96
CA THR A 87 18.11 -1.76 -9.43
C THR A 87 18.39 -2.97 -10.32
N THR A 88 18.98 -2.79 -11.51
CA THR A 88 19.26 -3.90 -12.42
C THR A 88 20.68 -3.85 -13.01
N THR A 89 21.05 -4.90 -13.74
CA THR A 89 22.29 -4.99 -14.52
C THR A 89 22.27 -4.18 -15.82
N GLY A 90 21.08 -3.65 -16.22
CA GLY A 90 20.92 -2.85 -17.44
C GLY A 90 21.02 -1.35 -17.17
N THR A 91 20.86 -0.57 -18.25
CA THR A 91 20.81 0.89 -18.23
C THR A 91 19.73 1.43 -19.14
N GLY A 92 19.20 2.61 -18.84
CA GLY A 92 18.25 3.31 -19.68
C GLY A 92 16.85 3.45 -19.07
N LYS A 93 16.00 4.26 -19.73
CA LYS A 93 14.65 4.51 -19.23
C LYS A 93 13.75 3.33 -19.52
N VAL A 94 12.95 2.94 -18.53
CA VAL A 94 11.94 1.87 -18.67
C VAL A 94 11.04 2.14 -19.88
N SER A 95 10.62 3.38 -20.11
CA SER A 95 9.75 3.76 -21.24
C SER A 95 10.41 3.67 -22.63
N GLU A 96 11.72 3.47 -22.70
CA GLU A 96 12.48 3.33 -23.95
C GLU A 96 12.92 1.88 -24.21
N LEU A 97 12.75 0.98 -23.22
CA LEU A 97 13.11 -0.43 -23.27
C LEU A 97 11.88 -1.30 -23.45
N THR A 98 12.03 -2.44 -24.15
CA THR A 98 10.96 -3.44 -24.29
C THR A 98 10.90 -4.35 -23.05
N ALA A 99 9.75 -4.97 -22.82
CA ALA A 99 9.58 -5.93 -21.74
C ALA A 99 10.51 -7.14 -21.92
N ASP A 100 10.70 -7.61 -23.15
CA ASP A 100 11.62 -8.71 -23.46
C ASP A 100 13.05 -8.39 -23.04
N TYR A 101 13.57 -7.20 -23.38
CA TYR A 101 14.90 -6.78 -22.93
C TYR A 101 14.97 -6.71 -21.41
N ILE A 102 14.00 -6.07 -20.74
CA ILE A 102 13.99 -5.96 -19.27
C ILE A 102 13.94 -7.34 -18.62
N SER A 103 13.29 -8.33 -19.20
CA SER A 103 13.23 -9.69 -18.68
C SER A 103 14.59 -10.40 -18.63
N THR A 104 15.55 -9.97 -19.45
CA THR A 104 16.94 -10.50 -19.42
C THR A 104 17.81 -9.91 -18.32
N LEU A 105 17.38 -8.80 -17.71
CA LEU A 105 18.13 -8.09 -16.68
C LEU A 105 18.01 -8.80 -15.33
N LYS A 106 19.09 -8.75 -14.56
CA LYS A 106 19.11 -9.23 -13.18
C LYS A 106 18.97 -8.05 -12.22
N LEU A 107 18.19 -8.25 -11.15
CA LEU A 107 18.06 -7.28 -10.09
C LEU A 107 19.33 -7.21 -9.23
N LYS A 108 19.58 -6.04 -8.65
CA LYS A 108 20.70 -5.77 -7.74
C LYS A 108 20.20 -5.36 -6.36
N THR A 109 20.97 -5.73 -5.36
CA THR A 109 20.91 -5.20 -3.99
C THR A 109 22.21 -4.46 -3.67
N LYS A 110 22.37 -4.02 -2.43
CA LYS A 110 23.64 -3.45 -1.95
C LYS A 110 24.77 -4.49 -1.95
N GLU A 111 24.43 -5.75 -1.81
CA GLU A 111 25.34 -6.89 -1.75
C GLU A 111 25.80 -7.34 -3.16
N GLY A 112 25.12 -6.85 -4.22
CA GLY A 112 25.52 -7.17 -5.60
C GLY A 112 24.36 -7.60 -6.49
N VAL A 113 24.72 -8.25 -7.60
CA VAL A 113 23.77 -8.82 -8.57
C VAL A 113 23.17 -10.11 -8.02
N THR A 114 21.87 -10.24 -8.17
CA THR A 114 21.11 -11.42 -7.71
C THR A 114 20.68 -12.31 -8.89
N GLU A 115 20.10 -13.45 -8.61
CA GLU A 115 19.50 -14.34 -9.61
C GLU A 115 18.11 -13.85 -10.09
N TYR A 116 17.47 -12.92 -9.35
CA TYR A 116 16.10 -12.46 -9.60
C TYR A 116 16.02 -11.49 -10.78
N GLY A 117 14.90 -11.56 -11.51
CA GLY A 117 14.56 -10.62 -12.57
C GLY A 117 13.50 -9.61 -12.13
N MET A 118 13.34 -8.53 -12.91
CA MET A 118 12.29 -7.55 -12.70
C MET A 118 10.94 -8.15 -13.15
N PRO A 119 9.94 -8.26 -12.26
CA PRO A 119 8.66 -8.83 -12.64
C PRO A 119 7.78 -7.83 -13.37
N THR A 120 6.86 -8.36 -14.17
CA THR A 120 5.71 -7.60 -14.67
C THR A 120 4.67 -7.44 -13.56
N LEU A 121 3.81 -6.42 -13.69
CA LEU A 121 2.67 -6.26 -12.78
C LEU A 121 1.74 -7.51 -12.84
N ALA A 122 1.56 -8.14 -14.01
CA ALA A 122 0.76 -9.35 -14.14
C ALA A 122 1.27 -10.46 -13.21
N GLN A 123 2.58 -10.73 -13.22
CA GLN A 123 3.20 -11.71 -12.33
C GLN A 123 3.03 -11.37 -10.84
N ALA A 124 3.16 -10.08 -10.48
CA ALA A 124 2.95 -9.62 -9.11
C ALA A 124 1.49 -9.82 -8.67
N LEU A 125 0.51 -9.49 -9.53
CA LEU A 125 -0.91 -9.71 -9.25
C LEU A 125 -1.21 -11.20 -9.04
N ASP A 126 -0.71 -12.06 -9.93
CA ASP A 126 -0.96 -13.51 -9.87
C ASP A 126 -0.35 -14.14 -8.59
N LEU A 127 0.85 -13.68 -8.17
CA LEU A 127 1.49 -14.11 -6.92
C LEU A 127 0.69 -13.72 -5.67
N CYS A 128 0.17 -12.50 -5.63
CA CYS A 128 -0.48 -11.92 -4.44
C CYS A 128 -1.97 -12.31 -4.32
N ARG A 129 -2.59 -12.88 -5.37
CA ARG A 129 -4.03 -13.18 -5.39
C ARG A 129 -4.47 -13.94 -4.16
N ASP A 130 -5.54 -13.46 -3.51
CA ASP A 130 -6.19 -14.01 -2.32
C ASP A 130 -5.32 -14.11 -1.06
N ARG A 131 -4.02 -13.77 -1.18
CA ARG A 131 -3.02 -13.93 -0.11
C ARG A 131 -2.75 -12.64 0.65
N VAL A 132 -2.64 -11.51 -0.06
CA VAL A 132 -2.23 -10.21 0.48
C VAL A 132 -2.83 -9.09 -0.36
N LEU A 133 -3.13 -7.92 0.23
CA LEU A 133 -3.50 -6.75 -0.55
C LEU A 133 -2.29 -6.16 -1.27
N ILE A 134 -2.55 -5.38 -2.31
CA ILE A 134 -1.50 -4.67 -3.05
C ILE A 134 -1.81 -3.19 -3.06
N ASN A 135 -0.85 -2.35 -2.68
CA ASN A 135 -0.85 -0.93 -2.99
C ASN A 135 0.05 -0.69 -4.20
N ILE A 136 -0.49 -0.14 -5.27
CA ILE A 136 0.28 0.19 -6.47
C ILE A 136 0.61 1.68 -6.45
N ASP A 137 1.86 2.03 -6.07
CA ASP A 137 2.33 3.41 -6.17
C ASP A 137 2.49 3.82 -7.65
N LYS A 138 2.21 5.09 -7.95
CA LYS A 138 2.15 5.64 -9.33
C LYS A 138 1.08 4.98 -10.22
N GLY A 139 0.29 4.02 -9.69
CA GLY A 139 -0.74 3.29 -10.43
C GLY A 139 -1.78 4.18 -11.10
N MET A 140 -2.07 5.35 -10.52
CA MET A 140 -3.00 6.31 -11.12
C MET A 140 -2.57 6.83 -12.49
N ASN A 141 -1.28 6.74 -12.84
CA ASN A 141 -0.79 7.11 -14.18
C ASN A 141 -1.17 6.08 -15.25
N TYR A 142 -1.48 4.85 -14.84
CA TYR A 142 -1.81 3.71 -15.71
C TYR A 142 -3.17 3.10 -15.36
N TYR A 143 -4.05 3.90 -14.74
CA TYR A 143 -5.28 3.46 -14.11
C TYR A 143 -6.12 2.53 -15.00
N ASN A 144 -6.45 2.94 -16.23
CA ASN A 144 -7.31 2.15 -17.12
C ASN A 144 -6.69 0.80 -17.48
N GLN A 145 -5.36 0.73 -17.65
CA GLN A 145 -4.66 -0.51 -17.92
C GLN A 145 -4.66 -1.42 -16.70
N ILE A 146 -4.39 -0.87 -15.52
CA ILE A 146 -4.42 -1.61 -14.25
C ILE A 146 -5.84 -2.13 -13.98
N GLN A 147 -6.85 -1.28 -14.09
CA GLN A 147 -8.25 -1.63 -13.86
C GLN A 147 -8.69 -2.83 -14.75
N LYS A 148 -8.31 -2.81 -16.03
CA LYS A 148 -8.57 -3.95 -16.93
C LYS A 148 -7.88 -5.23 -16.44
N MET A 149 -6.60 -5.16 -16.07
CA MET A 149 -5.84 -6.30 -15.57
C MET A 149 -6.44 -6.88 -14.28
N LEU A 150 -6.97 -6.03 -13.40
CA LEU A 150 -7.63 -6.43 -12.16
C LEU A 150 -8.99 -7.07 -12.40
N ALA A 151 -9.78 -6.52 -13.33
CA ALA A 151 -11.08 -7.08 -13.69
C ALA A 151 -10.95 -8.49 -14.30
N GLU A 152 -9.97 -8.69 -15.19
CA GLU A 152 -9.66 -10.00 -15.78
C GLU A 152 -9.22 -11.05 -14.73
N ARG A 153 -8.79 -10.61 -13.54
CA ARG A 153 -8.30 -11.45 -12.44
C ARG A 153 -9.26 -11.55 -11.24
N ASN A 154 -10.39 -10.87 -11.29
CA ASN A 154 -11.30 -10.70 -10.14
C ASN A 154 -10.60 -10.10 -8.90
N MET A 155 -9.67 -9.15 -9.09
CA MET A 155 -8.83 -8.57 -8.02
C MET A 155 -9.11 -7.09 -7.77
N VAL A 156 -10.19 -6.52 -8.31
CA VAL A 156 -10.49 -5.07 -8.19
C VAL A 156 -10.54 -4.62 -6.72
N GLU A 157 -11.12 -5.42 -5.85
CA GLU A 157 -11.23 -5.12 -4.40
C GLU A 157 -9.96 -5.43 -3.60
N GLN A 158 -8.96 -6.06 -4.22
CA GLN A 158 -7.72 -6.46 -3.55
C GLN A 158 -6.59 -5.44 -3.72
N VAL A 159 -6.80 -4.41 -4.55
CA VAL A 159 -5.78 -3.44 -4.92
C VAL A 159 -6.16 -2.03 -4.52
N VAL A 160 -5.24 -1.35 -3.83
CA VAL A 160 -5.37 0.07 -3.46
C VAL A 160 -4.59 0.92 -4.45
N ILE A 161 -5.27 1.87 -5.07
CA ILE A 161 -4.65 2.92 -5.89
C ILE A 161 -4.63 4.22 -5.11
N LYS A 162 -3.51 4.92 -5.12
CA LYS A 162 -3.34 6.18 -4.40
C LYS A 162 -2.85 7.31 -5.30
N SER A 163 -3.17 8.56 -4.95
CA SER A 163 -2.60 9.73 -5.60
C SER A 163 -2.81 11.02 -4.81
N SER A 164 -2.02 12.05 -5.14
CA SER A 164 -2.21 13.44 -4.68
C SER A 164 -3.03 14.30 -5.66
N LYS A 165 -3.77 13.67 -6.60
CA LYS A 165 -4.61 14.39 -7.57
C LYS A 165 -5.87 14.94 -6.89
N LYS A 166 -6.45 16.01 -7.44
CA LYS A 166 -7.74 16.54 -6.97
C LYS A 166 -8.88 15.56 -7.22
N PRO A 167 -9.93 15.51 -6.37
CA PRO A 167 -11.07 14.60 -6.54
C PRO A 167 -11.75 14.76 -7.91
N THR A 168 -11.85 15.97 -8.45
CA THR A 168 -12.39 16.21 -9.80
C THR A 168 -11.58 15.56 -10.93
N THR A 169 -10.28 15.31 -10.70
CA THR A 169 -9.43 14.58 -11.63
C THR A 169 -9.63 13.08 -11.44
N VAL A 170 -9.66 12.61 -10.19
CA VAL A 170 -9.85 11.19 -9.86
C VAL A 170 -11.22 10.69 -10.32
N ALA A 171 -12.28 11.48 -10.16
CA ALA A 171 -13.63 11.14 -10.61
C ALA A 171 -13.72 10.77 -12.10
N LYS A 172 -12.81 11.30 -12.94
CA LYS A 172 -12.75 10.96 -14.37
C LYS A 172 -12.28 9.54 -14.66
N TYR A 173 -11.62 8.90 -13.68
CA TYR A 173 -11.10 7.54 -13.78
C TYR A 173 -12.00 6.54 -13.05
N LEU A 174 -12.64 6.95 -11.94
CA LEU A 174 -13.57 6.14 -11.17
C LEU A 174 -14.94 6.15 -11.87
N ASP A 175 -15.07 5.38 -12.92
CA ASP A 175 -16.35 5.17 -13.61
C ASP A 175 -17.24 4.13 -12.91
N LYS A 176 -18.40 3.84 -13.50
CA LYS A 176 -19.36 2.86 -12.95
C LYS A 176 -18.80 1.43 -12.80
N HIS A 177 -17.77 1.09 -13.54
CA HIS A 177 -17.12 -0.23 -13.50
C HIS A 177 -16.04 -0.33 -12.42
N SER A 178 -15.57 0.81 -11.91
CA SER A 178 -14.53 0.91 -10.89
C SER A 178 -15.06 1.14 -9.48
N GLN A 179 -16.37 1.02 -9.26
CA GLN A 179 -17.03 1.37 -7.98
C GLN A 179 -16.48 0.63 -6.76
N ASN A 180 -15.87 -0.54 -6.97
CA ASN A 180 -15.30 -1.36 -5.90
C ASN A 180 -13.78 -1.18 -5.75
N MET A 181 -13.13 -0.36 -6.59
CA MET A 181 -11.70 -0.12 -6.47
C MET A 181 -11.40 0.66 -5.20
N LEU A 182 -10.44 0.16 -4.43
CA LEU A 182 -9.99 0.81 -3.21
C LEU A 182 -9.10 2.00 -3.58
N TYR A 183 -9.58 3.21 -3.26
CA TYR A 183 -8.85 4.44 -3.54
C TYR A 183 -8.44 5.16 -2.26
N MET A 184 -7.23 5.76 -2.27
CA MET A 184 -6.69 6.50 -1.15
C MET A 184 -6.01 7.80 -1.61
N PRO A 185 -6.46 8.96 -1.12
CA PRO A 185 -5.75 10.23 -1.31
C PRO A 185 -4.45 10.30 -0.50
N ILE A 186 -3.40 10.85 -1.11
CA ILE A 186 -2.15 11.22 -0.44
C ILE A 186 -2.23 12.70 -0.07
N ILE A 187 -2.13 13.03 1.20
CA ILE A 187 -2.19 14.39 1.73
C ILE A 187 -0.83 14.76 2.33
N ASN A 188 -0.15 15.69 1.69
CA ASN A 188 1.16 16.15 2.13
C ASN A 188 1.03 17.47 2.91
N TYR A 189 1.58 17.49 4.11
CA TYR A 189 1.76 18.67 4.95
C TYR A 189 3.26 19.00 5.03
N THR A 190 3.63 20.22 4.69
CA THR A 190 5.02 20.69 4.82
C THR A 190 5.14 21.65 6.00
N ALA A 191 6.27 21.63 6.69
CA ALA A 191 6.55 22.48 7.86
C ALA A 191 6.43 23.99 7.59
N ARG A 192 6.53 24.41 6.33
CA ARG A 192 6.38 25.81 5.90
C ARG A 192 4.93 26.29 5.81
N LYS A 193 3.97 25.36 5.81
CA LYS A 193 2.53 25.69 5.81
C LYS A 193 1.96 25.25 7.14
N TRP A 194 2.00 26.13 8.14
CA TRP A 194 1.42 25.99 9.47
C TRP A 194 -0.09 25.76 9.48
N GLU A 195 -0.68 25.43 8.36
CA GLU A 195 -2.11 25.33 8.16
C GLU A 195 -2.58 23.92 8.43
N VAL A 196 -3.39 23.79 9.46
CA VAL A 196 -4.27 22.63 9.72
C VAL A 196 -5.20 22.32 8.53
N HIS A 197 -5.16 23.19 7.51
CA HIS A 197 -5.96 23.09 6.28
C HIS A 197 -5.09 22.69 5.10
N SER A 198 -5.27 21.47 4.63
CA SER A 198 -4.87 21.11 3.28
C SER A 198 -6.07 21.33 2.36
N PRO A 199 -6.02 22.26 1.38
CA PRO A 199 -7.11 22.41 0.42
C PRO A 199 -7.47 21.10 -0.28
N LEU A 200 -6.49 20.22 -0.48
CA LEU A 200 -6.70 18.90 -1.06
C LEU A 200 -7.53 18.01 -0.11
N PHE A 201 -7.18 17.97 1.17
CA PHE A 201 -7.94 17.19 2.17
C PHE A 201 -9.39 17.67 2.27
N GLU A 202 -9.61 19.00 2.35
CA GLU A 202 -10.95 19.58 2.37
C GLU A 202 -11.76 19.20 1.12
N SER A 203 -11.11 19.22 -0.05
CA SER A 203 -11.79 18.88 -1.30
C SER A 203 -12.21 17.42 -1.37
N TYR A 204 -11.45 16.51 -0.73
CA TYR A 204 -11.85 15.11 -0.62
C TYR A 204 -12.98 14.89 0.38
N LEU A 205 -12.94 15.57 1.54
CA LEU A 205 -14.03 15.50 2.52
C LEU A 205 -15.36 16.03 1.97
N ALA A 206 -15.29 16.94 1.00
CA ALA A 206 -16.47 17.52 0.33
C ALA A 206 -16.87 16.80 -0.96
N SER A 207 -16.17 15.71 -1.33
CA SER A 207 -16.42 14.96 -2.56
C SER A 207 -17.11 13.63 -2.29
N ASP A 208 -17.73 13.07 -3.34
CA ASP A 208 -18.32 11.73 -3.32
C ASP A 208 -17.31 10.61 -3.64
N ILE A 209 -15.98 10.92 -3.67
CA ILE A 209 -14.95 9.91 -3.90
C ILE A 209 -14.84 9.01 -2.68
N PRO A 210 -15.13 7.69 -2.81
CA PRO A 210 -15.05 6.76 -1.68
C PRO A 210 -13.60 6.50 -1.30
N SER A 211 -13.10 7.26 -0.33
CA SER A 211 -11.72 7.12 0.18
C SER A 211 -11.70 6.12 1.34
N ILE A 212 -11.05 4.97 1.16
CA ILE A 212 -10.95 3.94 2.22
C ILE A 212 -10.02 4.36 3.35
N ALA A 213 -9.02 5.16 3.01
CA ALA A 213 -8.01 5.70 3.92
C ALA A 213 -7.52 7.05 3.41
N TYR A 214 -6.81 7.78 4.26
CA TYR A 214 -6.00 8.93 3.87
C TYR A 214 -4.55 8.67 4.27
N GLU A 215 -3.64 8.73 3.30
CA GLU A 215 -2.21 8.71 3.55
C GLU A 215 -1.76 10.11 3.96
N ILE A 216 -1.38 10.27 5.22
CA ILE A 216 -0.92 11.56 5.75
C ILE A 216 0.60 11.56 5.83
N CYS A 217 1.23 12.43 5.04
CA CYS A 217 2.67 12.67 5.06
C CYS A 217 2.95 14.07 5.61
N TRP A 218 3.95 14.19 6.49
CA TRP A 218 4.36 15.48 7.01
C TRP A 218 5.85 15.54 7.31
N ASP A 219 6.43 16.70 7.09
CA ASP A 219 7.82 17.02 7.41
C ASP A 219 7.82 18.11 8.50
N GLY A 220 8.53 17.86 9.60
CA GLY A 220 8.59 18.75 10.77
C GLY A 220 7.42 18.58 11.73
N THR A 221 7.34 19.48 12.72
CA THR A 221 6.29 19.45 13.73
C THR A 221 4.96 19.91 13.15
N LEU A 222 4.00 19.03 13.05
CA LEU A 222 2.61 19.38 12.78
C LEU A 222 1.98 19.91 14.08
N LYS A 223 1.90 21.22 14.24
CA LYS A 223 1.03 21.79 15.28
C LYS A 223 -0.41 21.37 15.01
N GLY A 224 -0.87 20.33 15.72
CA GLY A 224 -2.22 19.82 15.55
C GLY A 224 -2.33 18.52 14.74
N GLU A 225 -1.27 17.72 14.63
CA GLU A 225 -1.30 16.39 14.00
C GLU A 225 -2.48 15.54 14.51
N ARG A 226 -2.73 15.52 15.85
CA ARG A 226 -3.90 14.87 16.43
C ARG A 226 -5.22 15.41 15.87
N LYS A 227 -5.29 16.70 15.59
CA LYS A 227 -6.52 17.32 15.06
C LYS A 227 -6.77 16.86 13.61
N ILE A 228 -5.71 16.77 12.80
CA ILE A 228 -5.78 16.25 11.44
C ILE A 228 -6.17 14.77 11.46
N PHE A 229 -5.48 13.96 12.26
CA PHE A 229 -5.76 12.54 12.42
C PHE A 229 -7.19 12.28 12.89
N ASN A 230 -7.67 13.02 13.88
CA ASN A 230 -9.05 12.95 14.36
C ASN A 230 -10.08 13.29 13.26
N ARG A 231 -9.76 14.19 12.34
CA ARG A 231 -10.65 14.52 11.22
C ARG A 231 -10.75 13.37 10.21
N VAL A 232 -9.62 12.71 9.91
CA VAL A 232 -9.60 11.50 9.09
C VAL A 232 -10.47 10.41 9.74
N ILE A 233 -10.24 10.14 11.02
CA ILE A 233 -11.00 9.10 11.76
C ILE A 233 -12.50 9.43 11.80
N LYS A 234 -12.86 10.69 12.00
CA LYS A 234 -14.27 11.15 12.02
C LYS A 234 -14.95 11.04 10.65
N SER A 235 -14.21 11.05 9.55
CA SER A 235 -14.78 10.81 8.22
C SER A 235 -15.15 9.34 7.96
N GLY A 236 -14.78 8.43 8.86
CA GLY A 236 -14.98 6.98 8.71
C GLY A 236 -13.87 6.27 7.93
N ALA A 237 -12.94 7.02 7.32
CA ALA A 237 -11.80 6.46 6.61
C ALA A 237 -10.69 6.03 7.58
N LYS A 238 -9.84 5.10 7.13
CA LYS A 238 -8.65 4.70 7.87
C LYS A 238 -7.57 5.76 7.78
N LEU A 239 -6.72 5.81 8.80
CA LEU A 239 -5.57 6.68 8.86
C LEU A 239 -4.31 5.88 8.52
N TRP A 240 -3.70 6.21 7.38
CA TRP A 240 -2.43 5.64 6.91
C TRP A 240 -1.27 6.60 7.18
N VAL A 241 -0.21 6.07 7.77
CA VAL A 241 1.05 6.78 8.05
C VAL A 241 2.22 5.97 7.51
N ASN A 242 3.20 6.65 6.95
CA ASN A 242 4.47 6.05 6.55
C ASN A 242 5.49 6.20 7.69
N THR A 243 6.18 5.11 8.05
CA THR A 243 7.29 5.13 9.02
C THR A 243 8.64 4.92 8.34
N LEU A 244 8.78 5.34 7.08
CA LEU A 244 9.93 5.03 6.22
C LEU A 244 11.15 5.89 6.54
N TRP A 245 10.99 7.22 6.50
CA TRP A 245 12.05 8.20 6.80
C TRP A 245 11.49 9.51 7.32
N ASP A 246 12.34 10.29 7.96
CA ASP A 246 11.97 11.46 8.76
C ASP A 246 11.05 12.46 8.05
N SER A 247 11.32 12.80 6.79
CA SER A 247 10.55 13.83 6.07
C SER A 247 9.13 13.38 5.64
N LEU A 248 8.79 12.12 5.85
CA LEU A 248 7.42 11.62 5.63
C LEU A 248 6.58 11.55 6.90
N CYS A 249 7.21 11.60 8.07
CA CYS A 249 6.54 11.29 9.32
C CYS A 249 7.09 12.07 10.54
N GLY A 250 7.22 13.38 10.42
CA GLY A 250 7.52 14.24 11.56
C GLY A 250 8.81 15.06 11.49
N GLY A 251 9.63 14.87 10.43
CA GLY A 251 10.93 15.52 10.30
C GLY A 251 11.96 14.99 11.33
N LYS A 252 13.19 15.48 11.26
CA LYS A 252 14.32 14.92 12.03
C LYS A 252 14.11 14.95 13.56
N GLU A 253 13.46 15.99 14.08
CA GLU A 253 13.34 16.19 15.54
C GLU A 253 12.18 15.39 16.17
N HIS A 254 11.16 15.05 15.38
CA HIS A 254 9.92 14.42 15.85
C HIS A 254 9.52 13.21 15.01
N SER A 255 10.51 12.53 14.44
CA SER A 255 10.30 11.45 13.50
C SER A 255 9.63 10.23 14.10
N PHE A 256 8.73 9.65 13.31
CA PHE A 256 8.15 8.33 13.55
C PHE A 256 8.77 7.26 12.64
N ALA A 257 9.93 7.54 12.02
CA ALA A 257 10.56 6.57 11.14
C ALA A 257 11.01 5.31 11.90
N ASP A 258 10.91 4.16 11.24
CA ASP A 258 11.20 2.82 11.79
C ASP A 258 12.55 2.69 12.47
N ASN A 259 13.56 3.42 11.98
CA ASN A 259 14.90 3.40 12.58
C ASN A 259 14.93 3.94 14.01
N HIS A 260 13.98 4.82 14.37
CA HIS A 260 13.83 5.33 15.73
C HIS A 260 13.09 4.38 16.65
N ALA A 261 12.39 3.36 16.10
CA ALA A 261 11.73 2.33 16.88
C ALA A 261 12.68 1.24 17.38
N LEU A 262 13.91 1.17 16.85
CA LEU A 262 14.90 0.17 17.23
C LEU A 262 15.33 0.30 18.70
N ASN A 263 15.91 -0.79 19.23
CA ASN A 263 16.49 -0.87 20.57
C ASN A 263 15.48 -0.61 21.71
N GLY A 264 14.28 -1.16 21.59
CA GLY A 264 13.24 -1.06 22.61
C GLY A 264 12.50 0.28 22.63
N ASN A 265 12.50 1.01 21.52
CA ASN A 265 11.78 2.29 21.41
C ASN A 265 10.44 2.17 20.64
N GLU A 266 9.95 0.96 20.40
CA GLU A 266 8.71 0.70 19.62
C GLU A 266 7.50 1.44 20.23
N ASP A 267 7.38 1.48 21.54
CA ASP A 267 6.29 2.22 22.21
C ASP A 267 6.32 3.73 21.97
N LYS A 268 7.53 4.31 21.78
CA LYS A 268 7.69 5.74 21.51
C LYS A 268 7.28 6.08 20.08
N ILE A 269 7.42 5.15 19.16
CA ILE A 269 7.11 5.32 17.74
C ILE A 269 5.74 4.72 17.44
N TYR A 270 5.64 3.40 17.36
CA TYR A 270 4.40 2.72 16.99
C TYR A 270 3.31 2.91 18.06
N GLY A 271 3.66 2.80 19.33
CA GLY A 271 2.70 3.00 20.44
C GLY A 271 2.09 4.41 20.46
N LYS A 272 2.86 5.43 20.11
CA LYS A 272 2.35 6.79 19.97
C LYS A 272 1.43 6.93 18.77
N LEU A 273 1.75 6.31 17.62
CA LEU A 273 0.87 6.29 16.44
C LEU A 273 -0.45 5.58 16.76
N LEU A 274 -0.42 4.45 17.48
CA LEU A 274 -1.64 3.76 17.90
C LEU A 274 -2.52 4.63 18.82
N LYS A 275 -1.91 5.39 19.74
CA LYS A 275 -2.63 6.37 20.59
C LYS A 275 -3.25 7.51 19.78
N TYR A 276 -2.73 7.81 18.61
CA TYR A 276 -3.29 8.79 17.67
C TYR A 276 -4.40 8.19 16.78
N GLY A 277 -4.65 6.89 16.88
CA GLY A 277 -5.68 6.21 16.12
C GLY A 277 -5.23 5.74 14.73
N VAL A 278 -3.93 5.67 14.48
CA VAL A 278 -3.38 5.11 13.23
C VAL A 278 -3.71 3.63 13.16
N THR A 279 -4.24 3.20 12.02
CA THR A 279 -4.65 1.81 11.76
C THR A 279 -4.11 1.24 10.45
N MET A 280 -3.29 2.01 9.72
CA MET A 280 -2.55 1.54 8.56
C MET A 280 -1.13 2.12 8.64
N ILE A 281 -0.10 1.26 8.63
CA ILE A 281 1.29 1.69 8.77
C ILE A 281 2.13 1.07 7.65
N GLN A 282 2.70 1.92 6.82
CA GLN A 282 3.68 1.49 5.81
C GLN A 282 5.08 1.60 6.40
N SER A 283 5.81 0.49 6.37
CA SER A 283 7.06 0.32 7.09
C SER A 283 8.15 -0.27 6.18
N ASP A 284 9.40 0.19 6.42
CA ASP A 284 10.62 -0.43 5.91
C ASP A 284 11.14 -1.57 6.80
N ARG A 285 10.49 -1.79 7.95
CA ARG A 285 10.79 -2.85 8.93
C ARG A 285 9.51 -3.58 9.34
N PRO A 286 8.79 -4.19 8.37
CA PRO A 286 7.47 -4.78 8.64
C PRO A 286 7.51 -5.86 9.72
N GLN A 287 8.58 -6.67 9.83
CA GLN A 287 8.71 -7.67 10.89
C GLN A 287 8.72 -7.03 12.29
N LEU A 288 9.52 -5.97 12.49
CA LEU A 288 9.57 -5.25 13.78
C LEU A 288 8.20 -4.68 14.16
N LEU A 289 7.48 -4.14 13.17
CA LEU A 289 6.14 -3.61 13.38
C LEU A 289 5.14 -4.73 13.71
N LEU A 290 5.17 -5.86 13.00
CA LEU A 290 4.32 -7.03 13.26
C LEU A 290 4.51 -7.55 14.67
N ASP A 291 5.77 -7.83 15.08
CA ASP A 291 6.10 -8.33 16.42
C ASP A 291 5.56 -7.40 17.52
N TYR A 292 5.71 -6.10 17.31
CA TYR A 292 5.17 -5.09 18.23
C TYR A 292 3.64 -5.12 18.28
N LEU A 293 2.96 -5.14 17.14
CA LEU A 293 1.49 -5.11 17.06
C LEU A 293 0.87 -6.39 17.62
N GLU A 294 1.47 -7.56 17.38
CA GLU A 294 1.05 -8.83 17.96
C GLU A 294 1.15 -8.80 19.48
N SER A 295 2.25 -8.27 20.04
CA SER A 295 2.42 -8.09 21.49
C SER A 295 1.35 -7.18 22.12
N LYS A 296 0.71 -6.32 21.33
CA LYS A 296 -0.36 -5.41 21.76
C LYS A 296 -1.77 -5.91 21.41
N GLY A 297 -1.90 -7.11 20.83
CA GLY A 297 -3.18 -7.66 20.35
C GLY A 297 -3.85 -6.79 19.27
N ARG A 298 -3.05 -6.18 18.40
CA ARG A 298 -3.52 -5.24 17.37
C ARG A 298 -3.39 -5.78 15.93
N HIS A 299 -2.93 -7.03 15.76
CA HIS A 299 -2.69 -7.67 14.47
C HIS A 299 -3.14 -9.13 14.44
N THR A 300 -4.34 -9.42 14.93
CA THR A 300 -4.95 -10.77 14.84
C THR A 300 -6.20 -10.65 13.96
N LEU A 301 -6.18 -11.29 12.79
CA LEU A 301 -7.35 -11.40 11.92
C LEU A 301 -8.39 -12.33 12.56
N PRO A 302 -9.67 -11.95 12.58
CA PRO A 302 -10.76 -12.80 13.08
C PRO A 302 -10.99 -14.03 12.21
#